data_4f6e05365c028790f7fce4b99d68af8a
#
_entry.id   4f6e05365c028790f7fce4b99d68af8a
#
_cell.length_a   1.000
_cell.length_b   1.000
_cell.length_c   1.000
_cell.angle_alpha   90.00
_cell.angle_beta   90.00
_cell.angle_gamma   90.00
#
_symmetry.space_group_name_H-M   'P 1'
#
loop_
_entity.id
_entity.type
_entity.pdbx_description
1 polymer ?
#
loop_
_entity_poly.entity_id
_entity_poly.type
_entity_poly.pdbx_seq_one_letter_code
_entity_poly.pdbx_strand_id
1 'polypeptide(L)'
;GCIDNERPPGYIPEGLSHPVISIASVDPSPTQFWAIEWWLYQPETNLRYLVDIERRKLNAEELLGYDVSTREYSGVMEEWQERSERLGYPISHWIVEINAAQRFLLAHDFVRRWQAANVVNVVPHTTSRNKLDESLGVEALLPPLWRSGSVRLPSMRGNWKTLALVDEMCSWTRDKKHGTDTVMAHWFAELHMPQLISPQAPPRQWRPSWLTA
;
A
#
# COMPACT_ATOMS: atom_id res chain seq x y z
N GLY A 1 15.44 -8.80 14.73
CA GLY A 1 14.26 -8.01 15.06
C GLY A 1 13.68 -7.30 13.85
N CYS A 2 12.40 -6.92 13.92
CA CYS A 2 11.72 -6.23 12.84
C CYS A 2 12.10 -4.75 12.69
N ILE A 3 12.78 -4.16 13.67
CA ILE A 3 13.08 -2.74 13.74
C ILE A 3 14.54 -2.49 13.37
N ASP A 4 14.71 -1.62 12.38
CA ASP A 4 16.02 -1.05 12.02
C ASP A 4 16.18 0.29 12.73
N ASN A 5 16.87 0.27 13.86
CA ASN A 5 17.01 1.43 14.73
C ASN A 5 17.86 2.57 14.13
N GLU A 6 18.62 2.28 13.07
CA GLU A 6 19.49 3.26 12.40
C GLU A 6 18.82 3.92 11.21
N ARG A 7 17.83 3.26 10.59
CA ARG A 7 17.14 3.78 9.42
C ARG A 7 15.99 4.75 9.79
N PRO A 8 16.11 6.03 9.44
CA PRO A 8 15.02 6.98 9.65
C PRO A 8 13.79 6.65 8.79
N PRO A 9 12.59 7.08 9.19
CA PRO A 9 11.41 7.04 8.33
C PRO A 9 11.64 7.81 7.03
N GLY A 10 11.13 7.27 5.94
CA GLY A 10 11.26 7.89 4.63
C GLY A 10 12.59 7.66 3.92
N TYR A 11 13.48 6.87 4.49
CA TYR A 11 14.74 6.48 3.87
C TYR A 11 14.69 5.06 3.33
N ILE A 12 15.30 4.88 2.17
CA ILE A 12 15.42 3.57 1.54
C ILE A 12 16.45 2.74 2.30
N PRO A 13 16.19 1.45 2.56
CA PRO A 13 17.19 0.55 3.14
C PRO A 13 18.42 0.42 2.23
N GLU A 14 19.60 0.37 2.85
CA GLU A 14 20.82 0.08 2.11
C GLU A 14 20.89 -1.39 1.65
N GLY A 15 21.59 -1.65 0.57
CA GLY A 15 21.89 -3.00 0.09
C GLY A 15 20.70 -3.77 -0.50
N LEU A 16 19.65 -3.07 -0.95
CA LEU A 16 18.57 -3.71 -1.68
C LEU A 16 19.05 -4.26 -3.02
N SER A 17 18.85 -5.55 -3.26
CA SER A 17 19.06 -6.19 -4.56
C SER A 17 17.77 -6.15 -5.38
N HIS A 18 17.89 -5.95 -6.69
CA HIS A 18 16.75 -6.03 -7.60
C HIS A 18 16.41 -7.48 -7.96
N PRO A 19 15.14 -7.80 -8.23
CA PRO A 19 13.99 -6.89 -8.33
C PRO A 19 13.43 -6.46 -6.97
N VAL A 20 13.00 -5.20 -6.89
CA VAL A 20 12.25 -4.66 -5.75
C VAL A 20 10.89 -4.16 -6.25
N ILE A 21 9.83 -4.52 -5.55
CA ILE A 21 8.47 -4.03 -5.83
C ILE A 21 8.15 -2.92 -4.84
N SER A 22 7.82 -1.75 -5.34
CA SER A 22 7.44 -0.58 -4.55
C SER A 22 5.94 -0.36 -4.67
N ILE A 23 5.24 -0.38 -3.54
CA ILE A 23 3.79 -0.19 -3.47
C ILE A 23 3.41 0.73 -2.32
N ALA A 24 2.26 1.37 -2.46
CA ALA A 24 1.61 2.06 -1.36
C ALA A 24 0.21 1.51 -1.11
N SER A 25 -0.22 1.53 0.14
CA SER A 25 -1.54 1.09 0.55
C SER A 25 -2.24 2.18 1.37
N VAL A 26 -3.55 2.29 1.21
CA VAL A 26 -4.36 3.34 1.83
C VAL A 26 -5.58 2.72 2.49
N ASP A 27 -5.70 2.92 3.80
CA ASP A 27 -6.91 2.65 4.57
C ASP A 27 -7.59 3.98 4.93
N PRO A 28 -8.66 4.36 4.22
CA PRO A 28 -9.36 5.60 4.45
C PRO A 28 -10.40 5.43 5.56
N SER A 29 -10.40 6.34 6.50
CA SER A 29 -11.42 6.40 7.53
C SER A 29 -12.29 7.65 7.38
N PRO A 30 -13.62 7.53 7.35
CA PRO A 30 -14.51 8.68 7.20
C PRO A 30 -14.55 9.59 8.46
N THR A 31 -14.16 9.07 9.61
CA THR A 31 -14.29 9.77 10.90
C THR A 31 -12.99 9.86 11.70
N GLN A 32 -11.98 9.11 11.32
CA GLN A 32 -10.72 8.98 12.04
C GLN A 32 -9.51 9.36 11.18
N PHE A 33 -8.36 8.82 11.50
CA PHE A 33 -7.14 9.00 10.71
C PHE A 33 -7.13 8.04 9.53
N TRP A 34 -6.71 8.53 8.40
CA TRP A 34 -6.31 7.69 7.29
C TRP A 34 -4.92 7.14 7.55
N ALA A 35 -4.68 5.90 7.19
CA ALA A 35 -3.35 5.30 7.18
C ALA A 35 -2.91 5.11 5.73
N ILE A 36 -1.72 5.60 5.43
CA ILE A 36 -1.07 5.42 4.13
C ILE A 36 0.31 4.85 4.42
N GLU A 37 0.68 3.76 3.77
CA GLU A 37 1.94 3.07 3.99
C GLU A 37 2.66 2.85 2.66
N TRP A 38 3.96 3.13 2.64
CA TRP A 38 4.82 2.84 1.51
C TRP A 38 5.76 1.69 1.84
N TRP A 39 5.64 0.63 1.07
CA TRP A 39 6.37 -0.62 1.25
C TRP A 39 7.28 -0.91 0.06
N LEU A 40 8.47 -1.42 0.35
CA LEU A 40 9.34 -2.11 -0.60
C LEU A 40 9.34 -3.59 -0.29
N TYR A 41 9.07 -4.39 -1.30
CA TYR A 41 9.13 -5.84 -1.21
C TYR A 41 10.27 -6.38 -2.07
N GLN A 42 11.12 -7.19 -1.46
CA GLN A 42 12.23 -7.88 -2.11
C GLN A 42 11.90 -9.37 -2.21
N PRO A 43 11.48 -9.88 -3.38
CA PRO A 43 11.00 -11.26 -3.54
C PRO A 43 12.06 -12.31 -3.20
N GLU A 44 13.32 -12.08 -3.58
CA GLU A 44 14.41 -13.06 -3.38
C GLU A 44 14.65 -13.39 -1.91
N THR A 45 14.54 -12.40 -1.04
CA THR A 45 14.76 -12.55 0.41
C THR A 45 13.47 -12.69 1.20
N ASN A 46 12.34 -12.49 0.53
CA ASN A 46 11.00 -12.40 1.14
C ASN A 46 10.90 -11.31 2.22
N LEU A 47 11.67 -10.21 2.08
CA LEU A 47 11.68 -9.10 3.02
C LEU A 47 10.76 -7.96 2.55
N ARG A 48 10.05 -7.38 3.51
CA ARG A 48 9.20 -6.18 3.35
C ARG A 48 9.80 -5.06 4.18
N TYR A 49 10.00 -3.94 3.55
CA TYR A 49 10.54 -2.75 4.22
C TYR A 49 9.49 -1.66 4.21
N LEU A 50 8.99 -1.28 5.38
CA LEU A 50 8.23 -0.06 5.51
C LEU A 50 9.19 1.12 5.28
N VAL A 51 8.94 1.90 4.24
CA VAL A 51 9.72 3.11 3.96
C VAL A 51 9.17 4.24 4.80
N ASP A 52 7.88 4.49 4.67
CA ASP A 52 7.21 5.57 5.40
C ASP A 52 5.76 5.22 5.69
N ILE A 53 5.19 5.95 6.63
CA ILE A 53 3.80 5.84 7.03
C ILE A 53 3.22 7.23 7.30
N GLU A 54 2.06 7.52 6.69
CA GLU A 54 1.28 8.70 7.02
C GLU A 54 0.05 8.31 7.81
N ARG A 55 -0.24 9.08 8.85
CA ARG A 55 -1.43 8.92 9.67
C ARG A 55 -2.00 10.30 10.01
N ARG A 56 -2.97 10.74 9.23
CA ARG A 56 -3.63 12.03 9.42
C ARG A 56 -5.09 11.99 8.99
N LYS A 57 -5.86 12.96 9.43
CA LYS A 57 -7.22 13.14 8.91
C LYS A 57 -7.13 13.69 7.50
N LEU A 58 -7.77 13.00 6.59
CA LEU A 58 -7.87 13.36 5.18
C LEU A 58 -9.32 13.21 4.72
N ASN A 59 -9.66 13.89 3.66
CA ASN A 59 -10.82 13.59 2.83
C ASN A 59 -10.36 12.98 1.49
N ALA A 60 -11.29 12.47 0.71
CA ALA A 60 -10.97 11.81 -0.55
C ALA A 60 -10.34 12.76 -1.59
N GLU A 61 -10.67 14.04 -1.54
CA GLU A 61 -10.13 15.05 -2.46
C GLU A 61 -8.66 15.35 -2.13
N GLU A 62 -8.29 15.39 -0.85
CA GLU A 62 -6.92 15.63 -0.39
C GLU A 62 -5.96 14.48 -0.69
N LEU A 63 -6.48 13.28 -0.97
CA LEU A 63 -5.64 12.13 -1.30
C LEU A 63 -4.83 12.39 -2.58
N LEU A 64 -5.45 12.92 -3.61
CA LEU A 64 -4.80 13.24 -4.87
C LEU A 64 -4.61 14.76 -5.08
N GLY A 65 -5.47 15.60 -4.44
CA GLY A 65 -5.32 17.05 -4.42
C GLY A 65 -5.42 17.72 -5.80
N TYR A 66 -6.38 17.28 -6.62
CA TYR A 66 -6.51 17.82 -7.98
C TYR A 66 -7.18 19.19 -7.98
N ASP A 67 -6.46 20.21 -8.46
CA ASP A 67 -7.00 21.55 -8.73
C ASP A 67 -7.47 21.64 -10.18
N VAL A 68 -8.79 21.90 -10.34
CA VAL A 68 -9.43 22.02 -11.67
C VAL A 68 -8.93 23.24 -12.44
N SER A 69 -8.56 24.32 -11.75
CA SER A 69 -8.15 25.58 -12.37
C SER A 69 -6.74 25.54 -12.92
N THR A 70 -5.81 24.97 -12.17
CA THR A 70 -4.40 24.83 -12.58
C THR A 70 -4.12 23.50 -13.27
N ARG A 71 -5.00 22.50 -13.08
CA ARG A 71 -4.83 21.10 -13.52
C ARG A 71 -3.64 20.40 -12.86
N GLU A 72 -3.22 20.88 -11.71
CA GLU A 72 -2.12 20.33 -10.92
C GLU A 72 -2.62 19.39 -9.85
N TYR A 73 -1.71 18.54 -9.37
CA TYR A 73 -1.94 17.62 -8.27
C TYR A 73 -1.05 18.04 -7.10
N SER A 74 -1.59 17.99 -5.89
CA SER A 74 -0.87 18.40 -4.67
C SER A 74 -1.20 17.53 -3.45
N GLY A 75 -1.86 16.39 -3.69
CA GLY A 75 -2.24 15.48 -2.62
C GLY A 75 -1.11 14.56 -2.18
N VAL A 76 -1.40 13.75 -1.17
CA VAL A 76 -0.43 12.82 -0.59
C VAL A 76 0.10 11.81 -1.61
N MET A 77 -0.76 11.36 -2.52
CA MET A 77 -0.34 10.41 -3.56
C MET A 77 0.68 11.04 -4.49
N GLU A 78 0.50 12.30 -4.89
CA GLU A 78 1.46 13.01 -5.74
C GLU A 78 2.79 13.23 -5.02
N GLU A 79 2.74 13.76 -3.80
CA GLU A 79 3.93 13.98 -2.97
C GLU A 79 4.78 12.70 -2.84
N TRP A 80 4.13 11.58 -2.56
CA TRP A 80 4.82 10.31 -2.38
C TRP A 80 5.28 9.69 -3.69
N GLN A 81 4.53 9.88 -4.78
CA GLN A 81 4.93 9.42 -6.10
C GLN A 81 6.22 10.11 -6.54
N GLU A 82 6.25 11.45 -6.53
CA GLU A 82 7.44 12.23 -6.82
C GLU A 82 8.64 11.86 -5.92
N ARG A 83 8.38 11.68 -4.63
CA ARG A 83 9.42 11.30 -3.67
C ARG A 83 9.98 9.91 -3.98
N SER A 84 9.13 8.95 -4.32
CA SER A 84 9.54 7.59 -4.64
C SER A 84 10.39 7.53 -5.92
N GLU A 85 10.06 8.36 -6.90
CA GLU A 85 10.84 8.52 -8.13
C GLU A 85 12.21 9.11 -7.87
N ARG A 86 12.28 10.19 -7.09
CA ARG A 86 13.57 10.81 -6.70
C ARG A 86 14.48 9.85 -5.93
N LEU A 87 13.91 8.92 -5.17
CA LEU A 87 14.66 7.91 -4.42
C LEU A 87 15.01 6.68 -5.26
N GLY A 88 14.57 6.61 -6.52
CA GLY A 88 14.86 5.49 -7.43
C GLY A 88 14.00 4.24 -7.21
N TYR A 89 12.93 4.32 -6.42
CA TYR A 89 12.00 3.24 -6.15
C TYR A 89 10.54 3.69 -6.37
N PRO A 90 10.18 4.06 -7.61
CA PRO A 90 8.86 4.59 -7.91
C PRO A 90 7.76 3.63 -7.47
N ILE A 91 6.75 4.16 -6.82
CA ILE A 91 5.57 3.39 -6.42
C ILE A 91 4.84 2.95 -7.70
N SER A 92 4.74 1.64 -7.90
CA SER A 92 4.12 1.05 -9.09
C SER A 92 2.62 0.82 -8.92
N HIS A 93 2.16 0.62 -7.69
CA HIS A 93 0.77 0.32 -7.37
C HIS A 93 0.35 1.04 -6.08
N TRP A 94 -0.80 1.67 -6.14
CA TRP A 94 -1.51 2.23 -5.00
C TRP A 94 -2.73 1.35 -4.70
N ILE A 95 -2.70 0.61 -3.61
CA ILE A 95 -3.82 -0.20 -3.15
C ILE A 95 -4.69 0.69 -2.26
N VAL A 96 -5.89 1.02 -2.70
CA VAL A 96 -6.78 1.94 -1.99
C VAL A 96 -8.06 1.21 -1.60
N GLU A 97 -8.35 1.17 -0.30
CA GLU A 97 -9.66 0.68 0.12
C GLU A 97 -10.76 1.61 -0.40
N ILE A 98 -11.74 1.02 -1.05
CA ILE A 98 -12.88 1.74 -1.58
C ILE A 98 -14.14 1.35 -0.83
N ASN A 99 -14.63 2.24 -0.02
CA ASN A 99 -16.03 2.20 0.41
C ASN A 99 -16.91 2.92 -0.63
N ALA A 100 -18.22 2.95 -0.40
CA ALA A 100 -19.19 3.48 -1.36
C ALA A 100 -18.86 4.92 -1.84
N ALA A 101 -18.32 5.79 -0.99
CA ALA A 101 -18.00 7.17 -1.34
C ALA A 101 -16.72 7.28 -2.18
N GLN A 102 -15.70 6.47 -1.90
CA GLN A 102 -14.42 6.53 -2.61
C GLN A 102 -14.45 5.85 -3.99
N ARG A 103 -15.44 5.01 -4.28
CA ARG A 103 -15.65 4.45 -5.63
C ARG A 103 -15.78 5.54 -6.69
N PHE A 104 -16.42 6.65 -6.35
CA PHE A 104 -16.56 7.77 -7.28
C PHE A 104 -15.22 8.44 -7.57
N LEU A 105 -14.33 8.57 -6.57
CA LEU A 105 -13.02 9.18 -6.79
C LEU A 105 -12.24 8.45 -7.88
N LEU A 106 -12.18 7.13 -7.84
CA LEU A 106 -11.43 6.33 -8.82
C LEU A 106 -12.04 6.35 -10.23
N ALA A 107 -13.31 6.73 -10.35
CA ALA A 107 -13.98 6.85 -11.64
C ALA A 107 -13.68 8.17 -12.40
N HIS A 108 -13.10 9.16 -11.71
CA HIS A 108 -12.84 10.46 -12.32
C HIS A 108 -11.70 10.44 -13.34
N ASP A 109 -11.86 11.24 -14.40
CA ASP A 109 -10.87 11.35 -15.47
C ASP A 109 -9.51 11.87 -14.99
N PHE A 110 -9.50 12.73 -13.99
CA PHE A 110 -8.24 13.23 -13.43
C PHE A 110 -7.43 12.13 -12.77
N VAL A 111 -8.06 11.14 -12.13
CA VAL A 111 -7.36 9.97 -11.56
C VAL A 111 -6.72 9.14 -12.67
N ARG A 112 -7.46 8.88 -13.76
CA ARG A 112 -6.91 8.13 -14.90
C ARG A 112 -5.75 8.87 -15.58
N ARG A 113 -5.85 10.20 -15.69
CA ARG A 113 -4.74 11.02 -16.22
C ARG A 113 -3.52 10.96 -15.31
N TRP A 114 -3.73 11.05 -14.01
CA TRP A 114 -2.65 10.94 -13.03
C TRP A 114 -1.95 9.58 -13.11
N GLN A 115 -2.70 8.49 -13.18
CA GLN A 115 -2.15 7.15 -13.35
C GLN A 115 -1.32 7.03 -14.64
N ALA A 116 -1.83 7.57 -15.73
CA ALA A 116 -1.14 7.53 -17.03
C ALA A 116 0.15 8.37 -17.02
N ALA A 117 0.13 9.55 -16.40
CA ALA A 117 1.29 10.43 -16.29
C ALA A 117 2.42 9.83 -15.45
N ASN A 118 2.07 9.16 -14.36
CA ASN A 118 3.03 8.57 -13.41
C ASN A 118 3.33 7.08 -13.71
N VAL A 119 2.73 6.50 -14.75
CA VAL A 119 2.87 5.06 -15.09
C VAL A 119 2.56 4.16 -13.89
N VAL A 120 1.52 4.48 -13.14
CA VAL A 120 1.14 3.82 -11.87
C VAL A 120 -0.26 3.24 -11.95
N ASN A 121 -0.50 2.17 -11.22
CA ASN A 121 -1.82 1.56 -11.10
C ASN A 121 -2.47 1.89 -9.74
N VAL A 122 -3.69 2.37 -9.76
CA VAL A 122 -4.53 2.47 -8.55
C VAL A 122 -5.43 1.25 -8.51
N VAL A 123 -5.19 0.39 -7.52
CA VAL A 123 -5.88 -0.90 -7.35
C VAL A 123 -6.93 -0.76 -6.27
N PRO A 124 -8.21 -0.87 -6.61
CA PRO A 124 -9.27 -0.81 -5.60
C PRO A 124 -9.26 -2.06 -4.72
N HIS A 125 -9.36 -1.89 -3.43
CA HIS A 125 -9.56 -2.96 -2.46
C HIS A 125 -10.93 -2.81 -1.78
N THR A 126 -11.59 -3.91 -1.50
CA THR A 126 -12.85 -3.90 -0.74
C THR A 126 -12.71 -4.82 0.46
N THR A 127 -12.78 -4.24 1.64
CA THR A 127 -12.81 -4.99 2.90
C THR A 127 -14.23 -5.49 3.18
N SER A 128 -14.32 -6.76 3.49
CA SER A 128 -15.54 -7.43 3.92
C SER A 128 -15.22 -8.41 5.05
N ARG A 129 -15.86 -9.57 5.10
CA ARG A 129 -15.49 -10.66 6.00
C ARG A 129 -14.12 -11.29 5.67
N ASN A 130 -13.53 -10.98 4.53
CA ASN A 130 -12.22 -11.46 4.11
C ASN A 130 -11.09 -11.12 5.08
N LYS A 131 -11.20 -10.05 5.87
CA LYS A 131 -10.21 -9.73 6.93
C LYS A 131 -10.13 -10.78 8.04
N LEU A 132 -11.15 -11.65 8.15
CA LEU A 132 -11.23 -12.74 9.12
C LEU A 132 -11.01 -14.12 8.48
N ASP A 133 -10.66 -14.15 7.19
CA ASP A 133 -10.41 -15.40 6.46
C ASP A 133 -9.26 -16.18 7.09
N GLU A 134 -9.40 -17.51 7.14
CA GLU A 134 -8.43 -18.39 7.81
C GLU A 134 -7.09 -18.49 7.06
N SER A 135 -7.05 -18.13 5.78
CA SER A 135 -5.86 -18.22 4.92
C SER A 135 -5.32 -16.86 4.47
N LEU A 136 -6.20 -15.88 4.27
CA LEU A 136 -5.86 -14.57 3.71
C LEU A 136 -6.20 -13.40 4.63
N GLY A 137 -6.81 -13.66 5.77
CA GLY A 137 -7.16 -12.62 6.74
C GLY A 137 -5.94 -12.05 7.46
N VAL A 138 -6.18 -10.99 8.23
CA VAL A 138 -5.13 -10.28 8.98
C VAL A 138 -4.31 -11.23 9.85
N GLU A 139 -4.99 -12.10 10.63
CA GLU A 139 -4.33 -13.05 11.54
C GLU A 139 -3.57 -14.17 10.81
N ALA A 140 -3.98 -14.49 9.59
CA ALA A 140 -3.30 -15.50 8.78
C ALA A 140 -2.03 -14.95 8.13
N LEU A 141 -2.05 -13.72 7.63
CA LEU A 141 -0.96 -13.16 6.86
C LEU A 141 0.07 -12.42 7.72
N LEU A 142 -0.35 -11.49 8.57
CA LEU A 142 0.60 -10.57 9.20
C LEU A 142 1.42 -11.21 10.33
N PRO A 143 0.86 -11.90 11.34
CA PRO A 143 1.64 -12.42 12.47
C PRO A 143 2.78 -13.37 12.07
N PRO A 144 2.63 -14.27 11.08
CA PRO A 144 3.75 -15.10 10.62
C PRO A 144 4.92 -14.28 10.04
N LEU A 145 4.63 -13.23 9.25
CA LEU A 145 5.64 -12.36 8.66
C LEU A 145 6.40 -11.56 9.72
N TRP A 146 5.68 -11.06 10.73
CA TRP A 146 6.30 -10.34 11.83
C TRP A 146 7.16 -11.26 12.70
N ARG A 147 6.68 -12.45 13.03
CA ARG A 147 7.42 -13.43 13.85
C ARG A 147 8.68 -13.96 13.15
N SER A 148 8.61 -14.18 11.83
CA SER A 148 9.78 -14.62 11.04
C SER A 148 10.82 -13.51 10.86
N GLY A 149 10.48 -12.26 11.18
CA GLY A 149 11.32 -11.11 10.90
C GLY A 149 11.35 -10.74 9.40
N SER A 150 10.35 -11.16 8.62
CA SER A 150 10.24 -10.78 7.21
C SER A 150 9.79 -9.33 7.01
N VAL A 151 9.29 -8.69 8.06
CA VAL A 151 8.94 -7.26 8.08
C VAL A 151 10.11 -6.46 8.67
N ARG A 152 10.47 -5.36 8.03
CA ARG A 152 11.51 -4.43 8.46
C ARG A 152 10.92 -3.03 8.58
N LEU A 153 10.92 -2.50 9.78
CA LEU A 153 10.39 -1.17 10.09
C LEU A 153 11.53 -0.18 10.26
N PRO A 154 11.33 1.10 9.94
CA PRO A 154 12.27 2.16 10.28
C PRO A 154 12.33 2.36 11.79
N SER A 155 13.31 3.15 12.23
CA SER A 155 13.46 3.52 13.64
C SER A 155 12.17 4.10 14.21
N MET A 156 11.80 3.65 15.39
CA MET A 156 10.66 4.21 16.14
C MET A 156 11.04 5.46 16.94
N ARG A 157 12.34 5.80 17.03
CA ARG A 157 12.81 6.94 17.82
C ARG A 157 12.25 8.24 17.22
N GLY A 158 11.38 8.92 17.98
CA GLY A 158 10.69 10.14 17.51
C GLY A 158 9.65 9.92 16.41
N ASN A 159 9.39 8.67 16.02
CA ASN A 159 8.42 8.33 14.98
C ASN A 159 7.18 7.66 15.56
N TRP A 160 6.26 8.49 16.02
CA TRP A 160 4.99 8.02 16.60
C TRP A 160 4.12 7.25 15.59
N LYS A 161 4.28 7.48 14.28
CA LYS A 161 3.48 6.81 13.24
C LYS A 161 3.89 5.34 13.11
N THR A 162 5.20 5.03 13.08
CA THR A 162 5.68 3.64 13.11
C THR A 162 5.32 2.96 14.43
N LEU A 163 5.41 3.69 15.54
CA LEU A 163 4.98 3.17 16.84
C LEU A 163 3.50 2.80 16.83
N ALA A 164 2.64 3.62 16.20
CA ALA A 164 1.23 3.33 16.08
C ALA A 164 0.96 2.00 15.34
N LEU A 165 1.69 1.71 14.25
CA LEU A 165 1.58 0.42 13.56
C LEU A 165 1.96 -0.74 14.48
N VAL A 166 3.04 -0.60 15.24
CA VAL A 166 3.49 -1.64 16.19
C VAL A 166 2.44 -1.86 17.28
N ASP A 167 1.92 -0.79 17.86
CA ASP A 167 0.91 -0.84 18.93
C ASP A 167 -0.40 -1.45 18.42
N GLU A 168 -0.84 -1.06 17.24
CA GLU A 168 -2.04 -1.61 16.61
C GLU A 168 -1.85 -3.10 16.29
N MET A 169 -0.67 -3.49 15.78
CA MET A 169 -0.35 -4.89 15.48
C MET A 169 -0.31 -5.75 16.75
N CYS A 170 0.29 -5.26 17.84
CA CYS A 170 0.35 -5.95 19.12
C CYS A 170 -1.01 -6.06 19.83
N SER A 171 -1.90 -5.11 19.59
CA SER A 171 -3.24 -5.05 20.19
C SER A 171 -4.36 -5.53 19.27
N TRP A 172 -4.02 -6.08 18.11
CA TRP A 172 -5.00 -6.59 17.15
C TRP A 172 -5.84 -7.71 17.75
N THR A 173 -7.16 -7.62 17.56
CA THR A 173 -8.12 -8.70 17.84
C THR A 173 -9.21 -8.68 16.78
N ARG A 174 -9.84 -9.85 16.53
CA ARG A 174 -10.91 -10.01 15.53
C ARG A 174 -12.10 -9.08 15.75
N ASP A 175 -12.37 -8.75 16.99
CA ASP A 175 -13.52 -7.92 17.39
C ASP A 175 -13.21 -6.43 17.46
N LYS A 176 -11.95 -6.06 17.27
CA LYS A 176 -11.51 -4.66 17.35
C LYS A 176 -12.04 -3.87 16.15
N LYS A 177 -12.87 -2.87 16.43
CA LYS A 177 -13.53 -2.05 15.39
C LYS A 177 -12.83 -0.72 15.11
N HIS A 178 -11.96 -0.29 16.01
CA HIS A 178 -11.33 1.04 15.93
C HIS A 178 -9.84 0.96 16.28
N GLY A 179 -9.05 1.90 15.75
CA GLY A 179 -7.62 1.96 15.97
C GLY A 179 -6.89 0.76 15.34
N THR A 180 -7.22 0.47 14.08
CA THR A 180 -6.63 -0.61 13.30
C THR A 180 -6.24 -0.14 11.91
N ASP A 181 -6.24 1.16 11.67
CA ASP A 181 -6.10 1.74 10.33
C ASP A 181 -4.75 1.37 9.70
N THR A 182 -3.66 1.40 10.49
CA THR A 182 -2.32 1.02 10.00
C THR A 182 -2.20 -0.48 9.76
N VAL A 183 -2.75 -1.32 10.63
CA VAL A 183 -2.77 -2.78 10.40
C VAL A 183 -3.57 -3.13 9.16
N MET A 184 -4.67 -2.42 8.90
CA MET A 184 -5.47 -2.64 7.70
C MET A 184 -4.72 -2.22 6.44
N ALA A 185 -4.07 -1.04 6.43
CA ALA A 185 -3.23 -0.61 5.32
C ALA A 185 -2.09 -1.63 5.04
N HIS A 186 -1.41 -2.12 6.08
CA HIS A 186 -0.41 -3.17 5.95
C HIS A 186 -0.99 -4.45 5.34
N TRP A 187 -2.14 -4.89 5.84
CA TRP A 187 -2.81 -6.09 5.33
C TRP A 187 -3.19 -5.96 3.85
N PHE A 188 -3.66 -4.79 3.40
CA PHE A 188 -3.94 -4.56 1.98
C PHE A 188 -2.68 -4.72 1.14
N ALA A 189 -1.56 -4.17 1.59
CA ALA A 189 -0.28 -4.34 0.93
C ALA A 189 0.08 -5.83 0.78
N GLU A 190 0.07 -6.60 1.87
CA GLU A 190 0.43 -8.02 1.87
C GLU A 190 -0.51 -8.88 1.03
N LEU A 191 -1.80 -8.55 1.00
CA LEU A 191 -2.77 -9.29 0.21
C LEU A 191 -2.55 -9.15 -1.30
N HIS A 192 -2.05 -8.01 -1.74
CA HIS A 192 -1.83 -7.71 -3.16
C HIS A 192 -0.40 -8.00 -3.63
N MET A 193 0.62 -7.88 -2.78
CA MET A 193 2.02 -8.11 -3.16
C MET A 193 2.29 -9.40 -3.95
N PRO A 194 1.78 -10.59 -3.55
CA PRO A 194 2.06 -11.81 -4.30
C PRO A 194 1.53 -11.80 -5.73
N GLN A 195 0.44 -11.08 -5.97
CA GLN A 195 -0.17 -10.98 -7.30
C GLN A 195 0.67 -10.11 -8.25
N LEU A 196 1.45 -9.18 -7.70
CA LEU A 196 2.32 -8.28 -8.46
C LEU A 196 3.65 -8.96 -8.87
N ILE A 197 4.02 -10.04 -8.19
CA ILE A 197 5.25 -10.80 -8.47
C ILE A 197 5.03 -11.80 -9.60
N SER A 198 3.84 -12.39 -9.66
CA SER A 198 3.53 -13.35 -10.73
C SER A 198 3.53 -12.62 -12.06
N PRO A 199 4.37 -13.02 -13.04
CA PRO A 199 4.23 -12.51 -14.39
C PRO A 199 2.77 -12.75 -14.79
N GLN A 200 2.04 -11.68 -15.08
CA GLN A 200 0.70 -11.81 -15.63
C GLN A 200 0.82 -12.78 -16.80
N ALA A 201 0.16 -13.93 -16.71
CA ALA A 201 0.09 -14.83 -17.85
C ALA A 201 -0.31 -13.98 -19.05
N PRO A 202 0.44 -14.00 -20.15
CA PRO A 202 0.12 -13.16 -21.29
C PRO A 202 -1.36 -13.32 -21.58
N PRO A 203 -2.10 -12.23 -21.84
CA PRO A 203 -3.54 -12.29 -22.07
C PRO A 203 -3.75 -13.44 -23.07
N ARG A 204 -4.61 -14.40 -22.72
CA ARG A 204 -4.89 -15.54 -23.60
C ARG A 204 -5.21 -14.93 -24.94
N GLN A 205 -4.29 -15.09 -25.92
CA GLN A 205 -4.55 -14.66 -27.27
C GLN A 205 -5.84 -15.35 -27.68
N TRP A 206 -6.89 -14.56 -27.83
CA TRP A 206 -8.14 -15.07 -28.33
C TRP A 206 -7.85 -15.67 -29.71
N ARG A 207 -7.81 -17.00 -29.80
CA ARG A 207 -7.73 -17.69 -31.07
C ARG A 207 -9.16 -17.94 -31.52
N PRO A 208 -9.57 -17.36 -32.64
CA PRO A 208 -10.87 -17.65 -33.21
C PRO A 208 -10.99 -19.14 -33.46
N SER A 209 -12.13 -19.74 -33.08
CA SER A 209 -12.37 -21.19 -33.19
C SER A 209 -12.25 -21.77 -34.61
N TRP A 210 -12.25 -20.90 -35.63
CA TRP A 210 -12.07 -21.31 -37.02
C TRP A 210 -10.60 -21.53 -37.46
N LEU A 211 -9.62 -21.25 -36.57
CA LEU A 211 -8.19 -21.54 -36.81
C LEU A 211 -7.77 -22.95 -36.38
N THR A 212 -8.69 -23.77 -35.91
CA THR A 212 -8.43 -25.17 -35.48
C THR A 212 -9.19 -26.19 -36.32
N ALA A 213 -9.56 -25.87 -37.55
CA ALA A 213 -10.11 -26.82 -38.52
C ALA A 213 -9.07 -27.21 -39.55
#